data_00411804982b0e46c260d3d4f8265f20
#
_entry.id   00411804982b0e46c260d3d4f8265f20
#
_cell.length_a   1.000
_cell.length_b   1.000
_cell.length_c   1.000
_cell.angle_alpha   90.00
_cell.angle_beta   90.00
_cell.angle_gamma   90.00
#
_symmetry.space_group_name_H-M   'P 1'
#
loop_
_entity.id
_entity.type
_entity.pdbx_description
1 polymer ?
#
loop_
_entity_poly.entity_id
_entity_poly.type
_entity_poly.pdbx_seq_one_letter_code
_entity_poly.pdbx_strand_id
1 'polypeptide(L)'
;MDDMRQALVSGLPELGLTLTETQIDTLCAFGRAVVKQNEVMNLTAITEPEKVARLHLLDSLTVLTAADLAGKKLIDVGCGAGFPGVPLAIGCPEAKITLLDSLGKRVHWLEEILPTLGIRAECVTARAEEAVAARRESYEFATSRAVARLNILLELTAPYVKVGGMVIAMKGAAAQEELDECGNAIKKLGLKLEEVRRFPMEDSCHSLILLRKIAPTPGQYPRRYAKIKQAPL
;
A
#
# COMPACT_ATOMS: atom_id res chain seq x y z
N MET A 1 26.79 -4.76 -12.10
CA MET A 1 25.69 -3.87 -11.67
C MET A 1 24.93 -4.65 -10.61
N ASP A 2 24.50 -4.04 -9.54
CA ASP A 2 23.72 -4.72 -8.49
C ASP A 2 22.40 -5.26 -9.09
N ASP A 3 22.09 -6.55 -8.89
CA ASP A 3 20.93 -7.23 -9.49
C ASP A 3 19.61 -6.51 -9.17
N MET A 4 19.49 -5.97 -7.94
CA MET A 4 18.33 -5.17 -7.54
C MET A 4 18.18 -3.91 -8.40
N ARG A 5 19.28 -3.18 -8.64
CA ARG A 5 19.28 -1.99 -9.47
C ARG A 5 18.96 -2.33 -10.93
N GLN A 6 19.55 -3.40 -11.46
CA GLN A 6 19.31 -3.83 -12.84
C GLN A 6 17.83 -4.16 -13.05
N ALA A 7 17.22 -4.90 -12.10
CA ALA A 7 15.80 -5.24 -12.16
C ALA A 7 14.90 -3.99 -12.10
N LEU A 8 15.23 -2.99 -11.26
CA LEU A 8 14.49 -1.71 -11.23
C LEU A 8 14.59 -0.95 -12.55
N VAL A 9 15.81 -0.78 -13.07
CA VAL A 9 16.04 -0.04 -14.33
C VAL A 9 15.34 -0.69 -15.51
N SER A 10 15.29 -2.03 -15.56
CA SER A 10 14.57 -2.76 -16.62
C SER A 10 13.05 -2.72 -16.45
N GLY A 11 12.54 -2.80 -15.20
CA GLY A 11 11.10 -2.89 -14.95
C GLY A 11 10.36 -1.55 -14.96
N LEU A 12 11.01 -0.42 -14.66
CA LEU A 12 10.37 0.90 -14.65
C LEU A 12 9.74 1.28 -16.02
N PRO A 13 10.43 1.09 -17.17
CA PRO A 13 9.84 1.34 -18.47
C PRO A 13 8.61 0.46 -18.76
N GLU A 14 8.58 -0.79 -18.29
CA GLU A 14 7.45 -1.70 -18.44
C GLU A 14 6.18 -1.16 -17.75
N LEU A 15 6.37 -0.38 -16.69
CA LEU A 15 5.30 0.33 -15.97
C LEU A 15 5.00 1.72 -16.57
N GLY A 16 5.76 2.17 -17.58
CA GLY A 16 5.66 3.53 -18.09
C GLY A 16 6.13 4.60 -17.10
N LEU A 17 6.95 4.22 -16.12
CA LEU A 17 7.47 5.12 -15.09
C LEU A 17 8.91 5.54 -15.39
N THR A 18 9.21 6.79 -15.06
CA THR A 18 10.58 7.33 -15.12
C THR A 18 10.94 7.88 -13.76
N LEU A 19 12.03 7.38 -13.17
CA LEU A 19 12.59 7.85 -11.91
C LEU A 19 13.99 8.39 -12.14
N THR A 20 14.40 9.32 -11.29
CA THR A 20 15.79 9.84 -11.28
C THR A 20 16.75 8.77 -10.74
N GLU A 21 18.02 8.89 -11.07
CA GLU A 21 19.08 8.02 -10.53
C GLU A 21 19.07 8.00 -9.00
N THR A 22 18.87 9.16 -8.37
CA THR A 22 18.77 9.29 -6.90
C THR A 22 17.58 8.50 -6.34
N GLN A 23 16.42 8.51 -7.00
CA GLN A 23 15.26 7.73 -6.56
C GLN A 23 15.53 6.22 -6.69
N ILE A 24 16.15 5.80 -7.79
CA ILE A 24 16.53 4.39 -7.99
C ILE A 24 17.53 3.94 -6.92
N ASP A 25 18.55 4.76 -6.62
CA ASP A 25 19.53 4.46 -5.56
C ASP A 25 18.88 4.38 -4.19
N THR A 26 17.93 5.28 -3.91
CA THR A 26 17.17 5.27 -2.64
C THR A 26 16.27 4.05 -2.53
N LEU A 27 15.60 3.63 -3.60
CA LEU A 27 14.83 2.37 -3.64
C LEU A 27 15.70 1.16 -3.36
N CYS A 28 16.88 1.08 -4.00
CA CYS A 28 17.85 0.01 -3.74
C CYS A 28 18.34 0.01 -2.28
N ALA A 29 18.64 1.19 -1.73
CA ALA A 29 19.08 1.34 -0.34
C ALA A 29 17.98 0.89 0.63
N PHE A 30 16.72 1.27 0.38
CA PHE A 30 15.58 0.81 1.16
C PHE A 30 15.38 -0.70 1.04
N GLY A 31 15.40 -1.27 -0.16
CA GLY A 31 15.29 -2.71 -0.38
C GLY A 31 16.35 -3.51 0.39
N ARG A 32 17.61 -3.06 0.35
CA ARG A 32 18.70 -3.66 1.14
C ARG A 32 18.47 -3.53 2.65
N ALA A 33 17.98 -2.39 3.11
CA ALA A 33 17.65 -2.18 4.53
C ALA A 33 16.56 -3.14 5.01
N VAL A 34 15.51 -3.37 4.19
CA VAL A 34 14.45 -4.36 4.48
C VAL A 34 15.04 -5.78 4.59
N VAL A 35 15.88 -6.20 3.63
CA VAL A 35 16.52 -7.53 3.66
C VAL A 35 17.39 -7.69 4.91
N LYS A 36 18.19 -6.70 5.25
CA LYS A 36 19.01 -6.71 6.46
C LYS A 36 18.16 -6.80 7.74
N GLN A 37 17.11 -5.98 7.83
CA GLN A 37 16.22 -5.99 9.00
C GLN A 37 15.40 -7.28 9.10
N ASN A 38 15.16 -7.94 7.97
CA ASN A 38 14.44 -9.22 7.93
C ASN A 38 15.13 -10.33 8.73
N GLU A 39 16.47 -10.27 8.90
CA GLU A 39 17.24 -11.21 9.72
C GLU A 39 16.77 -11.23 11.19
N VAL A 40 16.18 -10.14 11.68
CA VAL A 40 15.77 -9.99 13.07
C VAL A 40 14.25 -9.81 13.27
N MET A 41 13.50 -9.43 12.22
CA MET A 41 12.07 -9.08 12.35
C MET A 41 11.09 -9.93 11.55
N ASN A 42 11.53 -10.82 10.67
CA ASN A 42 10.67 -11.57 9.75
C ASN A 42 9.69 -10.65 9.00
N LEU A 43 10.23 -9.68 8.26
CA LEU A 43 9.47 -8.68 7.51
C LEU A 43 8.91 -9.23 6.19
N THR A 44 9.65 -10.13 5.55
CA THR A 44 9.32 -10.70 4.24
C THR A 44 9.93 -12.09 4.08
N ALA A 45 9.29 -12.93 3.27
CA ALA A 45 9.86 -14.21 2.82
C ALA A 45 10.80 -14.03 1.59
N ILE A 46 10.80 -12.84 0.97
CA ILE A 46 11.55 -12.54 -0.25
C ILE A 46 12.82 -11.77 0.13
N THR A 47 13.98 -12.38 -0.12
CA THR A 47 15.29 -11.79 0.24
C THR A 47 16.24 -11.68 -0.95
N GLU A 48 15.96 -12.36 -2.06
CA GLU A 48 16.76 -12.29 -3.29
C GLU A 48 16.65 -10.87 -3.90
N PRO A 49 17.77 -10.20 -4.20
CA PRO A 49 17.78 -8.79 -4.62
C PRO A 49 16.87 -8.50 -5.82
N GLU A 50 16.90 -9.34 -6.87
CA GLU A 50 16.04 -9.20 -8.04
C GLU A 50 14.56 -9.34 -7.68
N LYS A 51 14.20 -10.35 -6.89
CA LYS A 51 12.81 -10.55 -6.45
C LYS A 51 12.32 -9.43 -5.54
N VAL A 52 13.17 -8.88 -4.66
CA VAL A 52 12.84 -7.69 -3.86
C VAL A 52 12.52 -6.51 -4.77
N ALA A 53 13.33 -6.28 -5.83
CA ALA A 53 13.09 -5.23 -6.80
C ALA A 53 11.75 -5.42 -7.52
N ARG A 54 11.49 -6.62 -8.06
CA ARG A 54 10.27 -6.90 -8.85
C ARG A 54 9.01 -6.98 -7.99
N LEU A 55 9.03 -7.82 -6.93
CA LEU A 55 7.84 -8.20 -6.17
C LEU A 55 7.55 -7.26 -4.98
N HIS A 56 8.47 -6.37 -4.63
CA HIS A 56 8.23 -5.37 -3.59
C HIS A 56 8.33 -3.95 -4.12
N LEU A 57 9.45 -3.56 -4.74
CA LEU A 57 9.65 -2.17 -5.13
C LEU A 57 8.82 -1.79 -6.37
N LEU A 58 8.98 -2.50 -7.48
CA LEU A 58 8.20 -2.25 -8.71
C LEU A 58 6.71 -2.50 -8.51
N ASP A 59 6.34 -3.59 -7.83
CA ASP A 59 4.94 -3.86 -7.48
C ASP A 59 4.32 -2.69 -6.73
N SER A 60 5.01 -2.14 -5.73
CA SER A 60 4.55 -0.95 -5.00
C SER A 60 4.37 0.27 -5.90
N LEU A 61 5.30 0.49 -6.84
CA LEU A 61 5.27 1.62 -7.77
C LEU A 61 4.14 1.53 -8.80
N THR A 62 3.52 0.35 -9.00
CA THR A 62 2.33 0.22 -9.87
C THR A 62 1.21 1.19 -9.46
N VAL A 63 1.11 1.55 -8.19
CA VAL A 63 0.12 2.54 -7.69
C VAL A 63 0.27 3.89 -8.38
N LEU A 64 1.50 4.32 -8.71
CA LEU A 64 1.77 5.58 -9.42
C LEU A 64 1.21 5.58 -10.85
N THR A 65 0.98 4.40 -11.45
CA THR A 65 0.34 4.31 -12.77
C THR A 65 -1.16 4.56 -12.72
N ALA A 66 -1.76 4.42 -11.54
CA ALA A 66 -3.21 4.50 -11.33
C ALA A 66 -3.67 5.80 -10.67
N ALA A 67 -2.76 6.54 -10.01
CA ALA A 67 -3.11 7.75 -9.27
C ALA A 67 -1.99 8.78 -9.29
N ASP A 68 -2.34 10.04 -9.53
CA ASP A 68 -1.44 11.17 -9.32
C ASP A 68 -1.41 11.51 -7.82
N LEU A 69 -0.28 11.24 -7.18
CA LEU A 69 -0.07 11.46 -5.74
C LEU A 69 0.54 12.82 -5.41
N ALA A 70 0.97 13.62 -6.41
CA ALA A 70 1.67 14.88 -6.16
C ALA A 70 0.83 15.83 -5.28
N GLY A 71 1.36 16.21 -4.13
CA GLY A 71 0.70 17.08 -3.14
C GLY A 71 -0.49 16.45 -2.40
N LYS A 72 -0.84 15.18 -2.67
CA LYS A 72 -1.98 14.48 -2.08
C LYS A 72 -1.58 13.69 -0.84
N LYS A 73 -2.57 13.45 0.04
CA LYS A 73 -2.40 12.58 1.20
C LYS A 73 -2.78 11.14 0.84
N LEU A 74 -1.88 10.22 1.12
CA LEU A 74 -2.12 8.79 1.00
C LEU A 74 -1.83 8.11 2.33
N ILE A 75 -2.72 7.21 2.76
CA ILE A 75 -2.47 6.32 3.89
C ILE A 75 -2.24 4.89 3.40
N ASP A 76 -1.15 4.29 3.86
CA ASP A 76 -0.85 2.86 3.67
C ASP A 76 -1.29 2.10 4.93
N VAL A 77 -2.38 1.35 4.82
CA VAL A 77 -3.00 0.65 5.95
C VAL A 77 -2.44 -0.77 6.06
N GLY A 78 -1.72 -1.03 7.15
CA GLY A 78 -0.98 -2.27 7.35
C GLY A 78 0.32 -2.26 6.55
N CYS A 79 1.08 -1.18 6.63
CA CYS A 79 2.29 -0.97 5.81
C CYS A 79 3.39 -2.01 6.02
N GLY A 80 3.39 -2.75 7.14
CA GLY A 80 4.37 -3.81 7.41
C GLY A 80 5.81 -3.32 7.36
N ALA A 81 6.58 -3.83 6.41
CA ALA A 81 7.93 -3.39 6.12
C ALA A 81 8.02 -2.06 5.33
N GLY A 82 6.91 -1.34 5.19
CA GLY A 82 6.83 -0.07 4.45
C GLY A 82 6.34 -0.22 3.00
N PHE A 83 5.71 -1.35 2.64
CA PHE A 83 5.19 -1.58 1.29
C PHE A 83 3.67 -1.52 1.23
N PRO A 84 3.09 -0.72 0.31
CA PRO A 84 3.74 0.04 -0.76
C PRO A 84 4.21 1.46 -0.38
N GLY A 85 3.89 1.97 0.82
CA GLY A 85 3.99 3.38 1.16
C GLY A 85 5.38 3.99 1.00
N VAL A 86 6.47 3.29 1.37
CA VAL A 86 7.84 3.83 1.26
C VAL A 86 8.30 3.95 -0.20
N PRO A 87 8.16 2.94 -1.09
CA PRO A 87 8.43 3.13 -2.51
C PRO A 87 7.62 4.27 -3.14
N LEU A 88 6.38 4.48 -2.71
CA LEU A 88 5.55 5.60 -3.18
C LEU A 88 6.10 6.96 -2.72
N ALA A 89 6.59 7.06 -1.47
CA ALA A 89 7.24 8.27 -0.97
C ALA A 89 8.54 8.59 -1.72
N ILE A 90 9.26 7.56 -2.18
CA ILE A 90 10.47 7.73 -3.00
C ILE A 90 10.10 8.11 -4.44
N GLY A 91 9.13 7.41 -5.03
CA GLY A 91 8.71 7.63 -6.43
C GLY A 91 7.99 8.97 -6.65
N CYS A 92 7.29 9.46 -5.63
CA CYS A 92 6.58 10.75 -5.64
C CYS A 92 6.88 11.53 -4.34
N PRO A 93 8.01 12.26 -4.26
CA PRO A 93 8.42 12.96 -3.04
C PRO A 93 7.45 14.05 -2.55
N GLU A 94 6.59 14.56 -3.42
CA GLU A 94 5.55 15.54 -3.10
C GLU A 94 4.34 14.90 -2.41
N ALA A 95 4.20 13.57 -2.47
CA ALA A 95 3.11 12.86 -1.80
C ALA A 95 3.26 12.94 -0.27
N LYS A 96 2.14 13.11 0.42
CA LYS A 96 2.09 13.12 1.88
C LYS A 96 1.68 11.73 2.36
N ILE A 97 2.66 10.88 2.60
CA ILE A 97 2.45 9.48 2.95
C ILE A 97 2.33 9.29 4.46
N THR A 98 1.30 8.58 4.89
CA THR A 98 1.14 8.06 6.26
C THR A 98 1.25 6.54 6.22
N LEU A 99 2.17 5.99 7.00
CA LEU A 99 2.43 4.56 7.16
C LEU A 99 1.76 4.09 8.46
N LEU A 100 0.70 3.31 8.38
CA LEU A 100 -0.04 2.82 9.52
C LEU A 100 0.15 1.31 9.69
N ASP A 101 0.61 0.87 10.85
CA ASP A 101 0.64 -0.55 11.23
C ASP A 101 0.38 -0.72 12.73
N SER A 102 -0.21 -1.85 13.11
CA SER A 102 -0.48 -2.16 14.52
C SER A 102 0.74 -2.74 15.26
N LEU A 103 1.77 -3.16 14.54
CA LEU A 103 2.99 -3.74 15.11
C LEU A 103 4.04 -2.66 15.35
N GLY A 104 4.08 -2.14 16.57
CA GLY A 104 4.97 -1.04 16.97
C GLY A 104 6.45 -1.26 16.60
N LYS A 105 6.96 -2.49 16.68
CA LYS A 105 8.35 -2.79 16.29
C LYS A 105 8.64 -2.45 14.82
N ARG A 106 7.69 -2.71 13.91
CA ARG A 106 7.84 -2.40 12.48
C ARG A 106 7.80 -0.90 12.23
N VAL A 107 6.86 -0.23 12.86
CA VAL A 107 6.70 1.23 12.76
C VAL A 107 7.93 1.95 13.31
N HIS A 108 8.43 1.52 14.47
CA HIS A 108 9.64 2.09 15.07
C HIS A 108 10.86 1.94 14.17
N TRP A 109 11.06 0.77 13.56
CA TRP A 109 12.11 0.59 12.57
C TRP A 109 11.97 1.53 11.36
N LEU A 110 10.75 1.75 10.88
CA LEU A 110 10.51 2.71 9.79
C LEU A 110 10.84 4.14 10.24
N GLU A 111 10.46 4.55 11.46
CA GLU A 111 10.83 5.85 12.04
C GLU A 111 12.33 6.07 12.11
N GLU A 112 13.11 5.00 12.35
CA GLU A 112 14.56 5.06 12.41
C GLU A 112 15.21 5.11 11.01
N ILE A 113 14.75 4.29 10.08
CA ILE A 113 15.42 4.12 8.78
C ILE A 113 15.08 5.24 7.78
N LEU A 114 13.84 5.72 7.73
CA LEU A 114 13.39 6.67 6.72
C LEU A 114 14.22 7.97 6.71
N PRO A 115 14.52 8.61 7.86
CA PRO A 115 15.36 9.81 7.89
C PRO A 115 16.76 9.57 7.35
N THR A 116 17.35 8.38 7.56
CA THR A 116 18.70 8.04 7.07
C THR A 116 18.76 7.94 5.56
N LEU A 117 17.62 7.69 4.92
CA LEU A 117 17.44 7.61 3.47
C LEU A 117 16.87 8.91 2.86
N GLY A 118 16.70 9.96 3.68
CA GLY A 118 16.10 11.21 3.23
C GLY A 118 14.62 11.11 2.87
N ILE A 119 13.91 10.07 3.32
CA ILE A 119 12.51 9.81 3.01
C ILE A 119 11.62 10.46 4.07
N ARG A 120 10.54 11.12 3.63
CA ARG A 120 9.56 11.75 4.51
C ARG A 120 8.25 10.97 4.46
N ALA A 121 7.84 10.42 5.60
CA ALA A 121 6.51 9.85 5.79
C ALA A 121 6.11 9.98 7.27
N GLU A 122 4.82 10.08 7.54
CA GLU A 122 4.27 10.00 8.89
C GLU A 122 4.15 8.51 9.26
N CYS A 123 4.75 8.09 10.37
CA CYS A 123 4.62 6.73 10.90
C CYS A 123 3.60 6.71 12.04
N VAL A 124 2.69 5.74 12.05
CA VAL A 124 1.60 5.65 13.03
C VAL A 124 1.46 4.21 13.54
N THR A 125 1.68 4.01 14.82
CA THR A 125 1.42 2.72 15.48
C THR A 125 0.00 2.71 16.04
N ALA A 126 -0.92 2.06 15.34
CA ALA A 126 -2.30 1.87 15.81
C ALA A 126 -3.02 0.77 15.01
N ARG A 127 -4.13 0.26 15.55
CA ARG A 127 -5.08 -0.52 14.78
C ARG A 127 -5.84 0.40 13.79
N ALA A 128 -6.09 -0.09 12.57
CA ALA A 128 -6.77 0.71 11.55
C ALA A 128 -8.17 1.14 11.98
N GLU A 129 -8.93 0.27 12.64
CA GLU A 129 -10.26 0.56 13.14
C GLU A 129 -10.29 1.57 14.31
N GLU A 130 -9.14 1.80 14.96
CA GLU A 130 -8.99 2.76 16.06
C GLU A 130 -8.47 4.10 15.57
N ALA A 131 -7.43 4.08 14.75
CA ALA A 131 -6.79 5.30 14.23
C ALA A 131 -7.72 6.16 13.37
N VAL A 132 -8.76 5.56 12.78
CA VAL A 132 -9.73 6.26 11.94
C VAL A 132 -10.48 7.38 12.68
N ALA A 133 -10.65 7.29 13.98
CA ALA A 133 -11.36 8.31 14.76
C ALA A 133 -10.79 9.73 14.56
N ALA A 134 -9.47 9.85 14.50
CA ALA A 134 -8.77 11.11 14.29
C ALA A 134 -8.48 11.42 12.81
N ARG A 135 -8.72 10.47 11.90
CA ARG A 135 -8.29 10.53 10.49
C ARG A 135 -9.40 10.22 9.48
N ARG A 136 -10.65 10.19 9.93
CA ARG A 136 -11.80 9.87 9.07
C ARG A 136 -11.88 10.83 7.88
N GLU A 137 -12.02 10.24 6.68
CA GLU A 137 -12.24 10.95 5.41
C GLU A 137 -11.28 12.14 5.18
N SER A 138 -10.01 11.96 5.59
CA SER A 138 -8.98 13.01 5.50
C SER A 138 -7.90 12.77 4.45
N TYR A 139 -7.96 11.62 3.75
CA TYR A 139 -7.00 11.24 2.71
C TYR A 139 -7.65 11.22 1.32
N GLU A 140 -6.89 11.62 0.30
CA GLU A 140 -7.27 11.42 -1.10
C GLU A 140 -7.22 9.94 -1.47
N PHE A 141 -6.22 9.23 -0.95
CA PHE A 141 -5.98 7.84 -1.26
C PHE A 141 -5.75 7.00 -0.01
N ALA A 142 -6.26 5.78 -0.04
CA ALA A 142 -5.82 4.72 0.88
C ALA A 142 -5.34 3.54 0.07
N THR A 143 -4.20 2.98 0.44
CA THR A 143 -3.67 1.76 -0.15
C THR A 143 -3.42 0.71 0.92
N SER A 144 -3.31 -0.53 0.50
CA SER A 144 -2.93 -1.64 1.37
C SER A 144 -2.50 -2.84 0.54
N ARG A 145 -1.55 -3.62 1.05
CA ARG A 145 -1.04 -4.85 0.44
C ARG A 145 -0.96 -5.97 1.48
N ALA A 146 -1.44 -7.18 1.12
CA ALA A 146 -1.30 -8.41 1.91
C ALA A 146 -1.84 -8.38 3.35
N VAL A 147 -2.83 -7.52 3.66
CA VAL A 147 -3.39 -7.39 5.02
C VAL A 147 -4.53 -8.37 5.28
N ALA A 148 -5.51 -8.47 4.37
CA ALA A 148 -6.70 -9.29 4.54
C ALA A 148 -7.41 -9.52 3.19
N ARG A 149 -8.45 -10.37 3.15
CA ARG A 149 -9.38 -10.45 2.01
C ARG A 149 -10.02 -9.09 1.75
N LEU A 150 -10.41 -8.84 0.51
CA LEU A 150 -10.83 -7.50 0.04
C LEU A 150 -12.02 -6.95 0.84
N ASN A 151 -13.02 -7.75 1.18
CA ASN A 151 -14.18 -7.31 1.96
C ASN A 151 -13.80 -6.79 3.36
N ILE A 152 -12.84 -7.43 4.04
CA ILE A 152 -12.28 -6.97 5.31
C ILE A 152 -11.44 -5.71 5.08
N LEU A 153 -10.60 -5.72 4.06
CA LEU A 153 -9.71 -4.62 3.74
C LEU A 153 -10.48 -3.34 3.44
N LEU A 154 -11.57 -3.42 2.69
CA LEU A 154 -12.39 -2.25 2.35
C LEU A 154 -12.99 -1.60 3.60
N GLU A 155 -13.42 -2.37 4.60
CA GLU A 155 -13.93 -1.80 5.84
C GLU A 155 -12.84 -1.09 6.66
N LEU A 156 -11.58 -1.53 6.55
CA LEU A 156 -10.43 -0.92 7.22
C LEU A 156 -9.89 0.31 6.49
N THR A 157 -10.12 0.45 5.18
CA THR A 157 -9.51 1.51 4.35
C THR A 157 -10.49 2.59 3.92
N ALA A 158 -11.72 2.22 3.54
CA ALA A 158 -12.71 3.18 3.03
C ALA A 158 -13.03 4.34 3.98
N PRO A 159 -13.08 4.13 5.32
CA PRO A 159 -13.37 5.23 6.26
C PRO A 159 -12.30 6.33 6.31
N TYR A 160 -11.08 6.08 5.84
CA TYR A 160 -10.02 7.08 5.76
C TYR A 160 -10.16 8.00 4.55
N VAL A 161 -10.79 7.49 3.48
CA VAL A 161 -10.83 8.17 2.18
C VAL A 161 -11.99 9.15 2.13
N LYS A 162 -11.72 10.39 1.75
CA LYS A 162 -12.73 11.42 1.54
C LYS A 162 -13.60 11.12 0.30
N VAL A 163 -14.81 11.65 0.26
CA VAL A 163 -15.65 11.56 -0.95
C VAL A 163 -14.91 12.18 -2.14
N GLY A 164 -14.93 11.48 -3.27
CA GLY A 164 -14.14 11.82 -4.47
C GLY A 164 -12.73 11.22 -4.48
N GLY A 165 -12.22 10.71 -3.34
CA GLY A 165 -10.96 9.99 -3.25
C GLY A 165 -11.07 8.52 -3.70
N MET A 166 -10.02 7.74 -3.49
CA MET A 166 -9.94 6.37 -4.00
C MET A 166 -9.27 5.42 -3.00
N VAL A 167 -9.83 4.23 -2.85
CA VAL A 167 -9.13 3.08 -2.27
C VAL A 167 -8.42 2.32 -3.39
N ILE A 168 -7.14 2.04 -3.21
CA ILE A 168 -6.27 1.29 -4.13
C ILE A 168 -5.83 0.01 -3.41
N ALA A 169 -6.53 -1.08 -3.65
CA ALA A 169 -6.23 -2.36 -3.02
C ALA A 169 -5.28 -3.18 -3.90
N MET A 170 -4.09 -3.48 -3.37
CA MET A 170 -3.10 -4.34 -4.05
C MET A 170 -3.40 -5.80 -3.73
N LYS A 171 -3.66 -6.60 -4.76
CA LYS A 171 -4.07 -8.00 -4.65
C LYS A 171 -3.27 -8.91 -5.57
N GLY A 172 -3.11 -10.17 -5.15
CA GLY A 172 -2.50 -11.23 -5.96
C GLY A 172 -3.51 -11.97 -6.83
N ALA A 173 -3.24 -13.24 -7.10
CA ALA A 173 -4.00 -14.07 -8.04
C ALA A 173 -5.51 -14.19 -7.73
N ALA A 174 -5.92 -14.13 -6.46
CA ALA A 174 -7.32 -14.22 -6.03
C ALA A 174 -8.11 -12.91 -6.17
N ALA A 175 -7.55 -11.86 -6.80
CA ALA A 175 -8.16 -10.53 -6.87
C ALA A 175 -9.60 -10.54 -7.41
N GLN A 176 -9.87 -11.31 -8.47
CA GLN A 176 -11.21 -11.39 -9.08
C GLN A 176 -12.20 -12.10 -8.17
N GLU A 177 -11.82 -13.24 -7.59
CA GLU A 177 -12.66 -13.99 -6.64
C GLU A 177 -13.03 -13.13 -5.43
N GLU A 178 -12.03 -12.43 -4.85
CA GLU A 178 -12.26 -11.54 -3.71
C GLU A 178 -13.16 -10.35 -4.09
N LEU A 179 -13.04 -9.83 -5.30
CA LEU A 179 -13.88 -8.73 -5.79
C LEU A 179 -15.33 -9.16 -5.97
N ASP A 180 -15.57 -10.35 -6.51
CA ASP A 180 -16.91 -10.89 -6.74
C ASP A 180 -17.69 -11.06 -5.41
N GLU A 181 -16.99 -11.29 -4.31
CA GLU A 181 -17.55 -11.36 -2.95
C GLU A 181 -17.83 -10.00 -2.32
N CYS A 182 -17.27 -8.90 -2.87
CA CYS A 182 -17.26 -7.58 -2.21
C CYS A 182 -18.46 -6.67 -2.50
N GLY A 183 -19.46 -7.12 -3.27
CA GLY A 183 -20.57 -6.26 -3.68
C GLY A 183 -21.29 -5.57 -2.52
N ASN A 184 -21.51 -6.29 -1.42
CA ASN A 184 -22.13 -5.74 -0.20
C ASN A 184 -21.21 -4.71 0.52
N ALA A 185 -19.91 -5.01 0.66
CA ALA A 185 -18.94 -4.11 1.25
C ALA A 185 -18.83 -2.80 0.44
N ILE A 186 -18.69 -2.89 -0.88
CA ILE A 186 -18.60 -1.76 -1.79
C ILE A 186 -19.80 -0.83 -1.61
N LYS A 187 -21.03 -1.38 -1.63
CA LYS A 187 -22.26 -0.61 -1.46
C LYS A 187 -22.35 0.04 -0.07
N LYS A 188 -22.11 -0.72 1.00
CA LYS A 188 -22.28 -0.21 2.38
C LYS A 188 -21.24 0.82 2.77
N LEU A 189 -20.04 0.76 2.20
CA LEU A 189 -18.95 1.67 2.53
C LEU A 189 -18.90 2.93 1.66
N GLY A 190 -19.89 3.10 0.74
CA GLY A 190 -19.97 4.25 -0.15
C GLY A 190 -18.90 4.23 -1.23
N LEU A 191 -18.57 3.06 -1.74
CA LEU A 191 -17.57 2.85 -2.78
C LEU A 191 -18.24 2.48 -4.13
N LYS A 192 -17.50 2.67 -5.22
CA LYS A 192 -17.83 2.19 -6.56
C LYS A 192 -16.56 1.65 -7.21
N LEU A 193 -16.63 0.45 -7.74
CA LEU A 193 -15.54 -0.09 -8.56
C LEU A 193 -15.34 0.79 -9.79
N GLU A 194 -14.12 1.25 -10.02
CA GLU A 194 -13.74 2.06 -11.17
C GLU A 194 -12.94 1.24 -12.19
N GLU A 195 -11.94 0.50 -11.72
CA GLU A 195 -11.06 -0.27 -12.61
C GLU A 195 -10.43 -1.45 -11.84
N VAL A 196 -10.09 -2.51 -12.55
CA VAL A 196 -9.15 -3.54 -12.12
C VAL A 196 -7.98 -3.56 -13.10
N ARG A 197 -6.83 -3.07 -12.64
CA ARG A 197 -5.62 -3.04 -13.46
C ARG A 197 -4.73 -4.23 -13.10
N ARG A 198 -4.36 -5.03 -14.09
CA ARG A 198 -3.57 -6.25 -13.91
C ARG A 198 -2.14 -6.04 -14.40
N PHE A 199 -1.19 -6.54 -13.60
CA PHE A 199 0.23 -6.52 -13.89
C PHE A 199 0.74 -7.96 -13.93
N PRO A 200 1.12 -8.48 -15.11
CA PRO A 200 1.72 -9.80 -15.21
C PRO A 200 3.03 -9.83 -14.42
N MET A 201 3.22 -10.87 -13.62
CA MET A 201 4.47 -11.20 -12.93
C MET A 201 4.89 -12.60 -13.38
N GLU A 202 6.18 -12.96 -13.26
CA GLU A 202 6.72 -14.23 -13.79
C GLU A 202 5.89 -15.47 -13.42
N ASP A 203 5.47 -15.59 -12.15
CA ASP A 203 4.71 -16.75 -11.65
C ASP A 203 3.30 -16.39 -11.14
N SER A 204 2.85 -15.14 -11.31
CA SER A 204 1.59 -14.66 -10.76
C SER A 204 1.05 -13.43 -11.51
N CYS A 205 -0.14 -13.00 -11.13
CA CYS A 205 -0.71 -11.73 -11.57
C CYS A 205 -0.99 -10.87 -10.35
N HIS A 206 -0.42 -9.69 -10.31
CA HIS A 206 -0.78 -8.68 -9.32
C HIS A 206 -1.84 -7.74 -9.90
N SER A 207 -2.72 -7.28 -9.06
CA SER A 207 -3.83 -6.42 -9.47
C SER A 207 -3.98 -5.23 -8.55
N LEU A 208 -4.25 -4.06 -9.12
CA LEU A 208 -4.80 -2.92 -8.40
C LEU A 208 -6.31 -2.92 -8.60
N ILE A 209 -7.05 -3.01 -7.50
CA ILE A 209 -8.51 -2.82 -7.52
C ILE A 209 -8.75 -1.38 -7.07
N LEU A 210 -9.26 -0.56 -8.01
CA LEU A 210 -9.47 0.86 -7.83
C LEU A 210 -10.94 1.12 -7.50
N LEU A 211 -11.20 1.63 -6.28
CA LEU A 211 -12.56 1.90 -5.83
C LEU A 211 -12.72 3.38 -5.46
N ARG A 212 -13.56 4.07 -6.22
CA ARG A 212 -13.90 5.48 -5.99
C ARG A 212 -14.81 5.63 -4.78
N LYS A 213 -14.49 6.55 -3.88
CA LYS A 213 -15.37 6.92 -2.78
C LYS A 213 -16.47 7.86 -3.30
N ILE A 214 -17.69 7.36 -3.37
CA ILE A 214 -18.85 8.10 -3.94
C ILE A 214 -19.81 8.66 -2.88
N ALA A 215 -19.72 8.19 -1.65
CA ALA A 215 -20.52 8.68 -0.53
C ALA A 215 -19.76 8.53 0.80
N PRO A 216 -20.08 9.29 1.85
CA PRO A 216 -19.48 9.13 3.17
C PRO A 216 -19.69 7.70 3.69
N THR A 217 -18.66 7.15 4.33
CA THR A 217 -18.79 5.86 5.02
C THR A 217 -19.64 6.03 6.27
N PRO A 218 -20.71 5.24 6.46
CA PRO A 218 -21.56 5.35 7.66
C PRO A 218 -20.74 5.24 8.96
N GLY A 219 -21.10 6.03 9.97
CA GLY A 219 -20.34 6.16 11.22
C GLY A 219 -20.13 4.88 12.02
N GLN A 220 -20.97 3.86 11.77
CA GLN A 220 -20.81 2.53 12.37
C GLN A 220 -19.61 1.73 11.82
N TYR A 221 -19.00 2.16 10.72
CA TYR A 221 -17.82 1.53 10.13
C TYR A 221 -16.57 2.42 10.36
N PRO A 222 -15.40 1.82 10.57
CA PRO A 222 -15.17 0.39 10.69
C PRO A 222 -15.70 -0.15 12.02
N ARG A 223 -16.12 -1.41 12.01
CA ARG A 223 -16.42 -2.15 13.23
C ARG A 223 -15.11 -2.56 13.92
N ARG A 224 -15.18 -3.07 15.16
CA ARG A 224 -14.02 -3.69 15.81
C ARG A 224 -13.53 -4.87 14.99
N TYR A 225 -12.22 -5.03 14.83
CA TYR A 225 -11.60 -6.03 13.95
C TYR A 225 -12.13 -7.47 14.16
N ALA A 226 -12.36 -7.87 15.42
CA ALA A 226 -12.93 -9.18 15.72
C ALA A 226 -14.31 -9.40 15.04
N LYS A 227 -15.17 -8.35 15.03
CA LYS A 227 -16.48 -8.40 14.37
C LYS A 227 -16.35 -8.42 12.85
N ILE A 228 -15.40 -7.65 12.31
CA ILE A 228 -15.12 -7.62 10.87
C ILE A 228 -14.70 -9.02 10.41
N LYS A 229 -13.77 -9.66 11.14
CA LYS A 229 -13.27 -10.99 10.82
C LYS A 229 -14.32 -12.09 10.98
N GLN A 230 -15.18 -11.99 11.99
CA GLN A 230 -16.25 -12.98 12.24
C GLN A 230 -17.35 -12.93 11.18
N ALA A 231 -17.72 -11.76 10.72
CA ALA A 231 -18.78 -11.52 9.75
C ALA A 231 -18.37 -10.39 8.79
N PRO A 232 -17.50 -10.66 7.79
CA PRO A 232 -17.14 -9.69 6.77
C PRO A 232 -18.38 -9.16 6.02
N LEU A 233 -18.28 -7.94 5.46
CA LEU A 233 -19.37 -7.30 4.72
C LEU A 233 -19.67 -7.98 3.38
#